data_b95b6288f598d3ff4727b00620c78ab3
#
_entry.id   b95b6288f598d3ff4727b00620c78ab3
#
_cell.length_a   1.000
_cell.length_b   1.000
_cell.length_c   1.000
_cell.angle_alpha   90.00
_cell.angle_beta   90.00
_cell.angle_gamma   90.00
#
_symmetry.space_group_name_H-M   'P 1'
#
loop_
_entity.id
_entity.type
_entity.pdbx_description
1 polymer ?
#
loop_
_entity_poly.entity_id
_entity_poly.type
_entity_poly.pdbx_seq_one_letter_code
_entity_poly.pdbx_strand_id
1 'polypeptide(L)'
;YNGDIRYSGKSKNLNVGLSRVIQRNASGKTTLRSSVQVREIRNYIDRTEIEVQRRRTSAWLLGLDHRHYIGNATIDGGVSYQRGTRWFGAMPAYEEQYEDGYDATAKSKILTWTAGLNWPFALGNQNFRYQMNYLRQMSTTPLTSPDQLAIGNRWTVRGFDGERTLSASHGWYVQNTLAWQTPLPEQEFYLGADYGEVGGRSDGSTLLGRHLAGGVAGLRGNISALGLSYDAFGGTPLSKPHGFKTDSVTFGFSVSWQY
;
A
#
# COMPACT_ATOMS: atom_id res chain seq x y z
N TYR A 1 20.85 38.32 0.57
CA TYR A 1 19.73 37.77 1.35
C TYR A 1 19.48 36.37 0.81
N ASN A 2 20.05 35.35 1.45
CA ASN A 2 19.64 33.95 1.28
C ASN A 2 18.41 33.75 2.19
N GLY A 3 17.23 33.99 1.70
CA GLY A 3 16.01 33.61 2.38
C GLY A 3 15.77 32.12 2.12
N ASP A 4 15.82 31.30 3.15
CA ASP A 4 15.43 29.89 3.07
C ASP A 4 13.95 29.81 2.67
N ILE A 5 13.67 29.37 1.45
CA ILE A 5 12.32 29.15 0.95
C ILE A 5 11.74 27.95 1.70
N ARG A 6 10.66 28.15 2.47
CA ARG A 6 10.02 27.10 3.25
C ARG A 6 8.79 26.54 2.51
N TYR A 7 8.87 25.27 2.15
CA TYR A 7 7.73 24.53 1.66
C TYR A 7 6.97 23.87 2.81
N SER A 8 5.64 23.93 2.77
CA SER A 8 4.77 23.22 3.71
C SER A 8 3.51 22.70 3.02
N GLY A 9 2.94 21.62 3.55
CA GLY A 9 1.71 21.02 3.04
C GLY A 9 0.69 20.80 4.16
N LYS A 10 -0.60 20.91 3.82
CA LYS A 10 -1.72 20.53 4.67
C LYS A 10 -2.58 19.52 3.94
N SER A 11 -2.89 18.42 4.60
CA SER A 11 -3.81 17.40 4.11
C SER A 11 -4.99 17.24 5.06
N LYS A 12 -6.21 17.19 4.50
CA LYS A 12 -7.42 16.87 5.23
C LYS A 12 -8.09 15.69 4.54
N ASN A 13 -8.35 14.63 5.30
CA ASN A 13 -9.01 13.44 4.81
C ASN A 13 -10.25 13.18 5.64
N LEU A 14 -11.39 13.01 4.98
CA LEU A 14 -12.63 12.54 5.57
C LEU A 14 -12.99 11.22 4.89
N ASN A 15 -13.20 10.18 5.67
CA ASN A 15 -13.67 8.89 5.17
C ASN A 15 -14.85 8.44 6.05
N VAL A 16 -15.99 8.22 5.41
CA VAL A 16 -17.18 7.68 6.05
C VAL A 16 -17.50 6.36 5.39
N GLY A 17 -17.54 5.29 6.18
CA GLY A 17 -17.74 3.94 5.66
C GLY A 17 -18.71 3.13 6.49
N LEU A 18 -19.33 2.17 5.81
CA LEU A 18 -20.17 1.14 6.40
C LEU A 18 -19.61 -0.23 6.02
N SER A 19 -19.59 -1.14 6.97
CA SER A 19 -19.28 -2.55 6.72
C SER A 19 -20.35 -3.44 7.33
N ARG A 20 -20.75 -4.47 6.59
CA ARG A 20 -21.74 -5.45 7.04
C ARG A 20 -21.28 -6.87 6.72
N VAL A 21 -21.28 -7.71 7.72
CA VAL A 21 -21.11 -9.14 7.53
C VAL A 21 -22.40 -9.68 6.90
N ILE A 22 -22.32 -10.14 5.65
CA ILE A 22 -23.46 -10.64 4.88
C ILE A 22 -23.59 -12.16 4.96
N GLN A 23 -22.48 -12.85 5.26
CA GLN A 23 -22.46 -14.29 5.46
C GLN A 23 -21.41 -14.62 6.52
N ARG A 24 -21.76 -15.52 7.43
CA ARG A 24 -20.84 -16.06 8.44
C ARG A 24 -21.24 -17.49 8.77
N ASN A 25 -20.25 -18.40 8.71
CA ASN A 25 -20.40 -19.79 9.13
C ASN A 25 -19.10 -20.26 9.81
N ALA A 26 -19.00 -21.55 10.16
CA ALA A 26 -17.81 -22.11 10.80
C ALA A 26 -16.56 -22.05 9.91
N SER A 27 -16.72 -22.07 8.58
CA SER A 27 -15.61 -22.10 7.61
C SER A 27 -15.24 -20.74 7.05
N GLY A 28 -16.05 -19.70 7.26
CA GLY A 28 -15.73 -18.41 6.68
C GLY A 28 -16.66 -17.26 7.02
N LYS A 29 -16.24 -16.08 6.57
CA LYS A 29 -16.97 -14.83 6.76
C LYS A 29 -16.85 -13.97 5.50
N THR A 30 -18.00 -13.47 5.01
CA THR A 30 -18.06 -12.52 3.90
C THR A 30 -18.55 -11.18 4.41
N THR A 31 -17.84 -10.11 4.08
CA THR A 31 -18.14 -8.74 4.50
C THR A 31 -18.28 -7.84 3.29
N LEU A 32 -19.38 -7.12 3.23
CA LEU A 32 -19.60 -6.03 2.27
C LEU A 32 -19.15 -4.72 2.91
N ARG A 33 -18.38 -3.93 2.16
CA ARG A 33 -17.92 -2.60 2.57
C ARG A 33 -18.35 -1.55 1.56
N SER A 34 -18.76 -0.40 2.06
CA SER A 34 -18.96 0.80 1.25
C SER A 34 -18.39 2.00 1.96
N SER A 35 -17.79 2.91 1.23
CA SER A 35 -17.28 4.15 1.82
C SER A 35 -17.32 5.30 0.82
N VAL A 36 -17.36 6.50 1.37
CA VAL A 36 -17.17 7.76 0.65
C VAL A 36 -16.00 8.48 1.29
N GLN A 37 -15.06 8.90 0.45
CA GLN A 37 -13.89 9.64 0.91
C GLN A 37 -13.79 10.99 0.24
N VAL A 38 -13.32 11.98 0.99
CA VAL A 38 -12.99 13.31 0.51
C VAL A 38 -11.58 13.63 0.99
N ARG A 39 -10.71 14.00 0.08
CA ARG A 39 -9.33 14.38 0.39
C ARG A 39 -9.07 15.77 -0.15
N GLU A 40 -8.49 16.64 0.68
CA GLU A 40 -8.03 17.96 0.30
C GLU A 40 -6.53 18.08 0.63
N ILE A 41 -5.74 18.52 -0.36
CA ILE A 41 -4.31 18.78 -0.23
C ILE A 41 -4.07 20.23 -0.63
N ARG A 42 -3.34 20.96 0.17
CA ARG A 42 -2.89 22.33 -0.07
C ARG A 42 -1.41 22.44 0.21
N ASN A 43 -0.69 23.05 -0.70
CA ASN A 43 0.74 23.31 -0.58
C ASN A 43 1.00 24.81 -0.47
N TYR A 44 2.05 25.17 0.25
CA TYR A 44 2.41 26.55 0.56
C TYR A 44 3.89 26.78 0.33
N ILE A 45 4.23 27.99 -0.15
CA ILE A 45 5.57 28.56 -0.15
C ILE A 45 5.53 29.77 0.77
N ASP A 46 6.38 29.82 1.79
CA ASP A 46 6.48 30.93 2.75
C ASP A 46 5.13 31.45 3.26
N ARG A 47 4.20 30.53 3.61
CA ARG A 47 2.82 30.76 4.04
C ARG A 47 1.84 31.16 2.93
N THR A 48 2.28 31.33 1.68
CA THR A 48 1.41 31.63 0.55
C THR A 48 0.93 30.30 -0.07
N GLU A 49 -0.38 30.11 -0.23
CA GLU A 49 -0.95 28.92 -0.87
C GLU A 49 -0.57 28.89 -2.36
N ILE A 50 -0.11 27.74 -2.83
CA ILE A 50 0.13 27.47 -4.24
C ILE A 50 -1.20 26.98 -4.83
N GLU A 51 -2.04 27.88 -5.30
CA GLU A 51 -3.42 27.56 -5.74
C GLU A 51 -3.45 26.49 -6.84
N VAL A 52 -2.49 26.49 -7.76
CA VAL A 52 -2.39 25.50 -8.85
C VAL A 52 -2.10 24.07 -8.34
N GLN A 53 -1.59 23.93 -7.12
CA GLN A 53 -1.34 22.65 -6.48
C GLN A 53 -2.45 22.22 -5.51
N ARG A 54 -3.48 23.05 -5.35
CA ARG A 54 -4.63 22.68 -4.55
C ARG A 54 -5.39 21.54 -5.22
N ARG A 55 -5.56 20.46 -4.46
CA ARG A 55 -6.32 19.29 -4.92
C ARG A 55 -7.42 18.99 -3.91
N ARG A 56 -8.64 18.83 -4.43
CA ARG A 56 -9.76 18.31 -3.65
C ARG A 56 -10.44 17.23 -4.45
N THR A 57 -10.37 16.00 -3.95
CA THR A 57 -10.90 14.81 -4.61
C THR A 57 -11.98 14.18 -3.75
N SER A 58 -12.93 13.55 -4.39
CA SER A 58 -13.92 12.69 -3.73
C SER A 58 -14.10 11.40 -4.51
N ALA A 59 -14.34 10.32 -3.80
CA ALA A 59 -14.60 9.02 -4.40
C ALA A 59 -15.55 8.21 -3.52
N TRP A 60 -16.30 7.29 -4.13
CA TRP A 60 -16.95 6.20 -3.42
C TRP A 60 -16.24 4.88 -3.73
N LEU A 61 -16.32 3.97 -2.78
CA LEU A 61 -15.77 2.62 -2.87
C LEU A 61 -16.83 1.60 -2.45
N LEU A 62 -16.93 0.53 -3.21
CA LEU A 62 -17.69 -0.67 -2.86
C LEU A 62 -16.73 -1.85 -2.86
N GLY A 63 -16.73 -2.64 -1.79
CA GLY A 63 -15.83 -3.78 -1.63
C GLY A 63 -16.51 -4.99 -1.04
N LEU A 64 -16.05 -6.15 -1.43
CA LEU A 64 -16.45 -7.45 -0.91
C LEU A 64 -15.18 -8.18 -0.45
N ASP A 65 -15.16 -8.61 0.80
CA ASP A 65 -14.06 -9.37 1.40
C ASP A 65 -14.58 -10.72 1.88
N HIS A 66 -13.83 -11.77 1.63
CA HIS A 66 -14.10 -13.11 2.12
C HIS A 66 -12.88 -13.65 2.85
N ARG A 67 -13.11 -14.13 4.06
CA ARG A 67 -12.11 -14.89 4.84
C ARG A 67 -12.59 -16.33 4.94
N HIS A 68 -11.70 -17.26 4.62
CA HIS A 68 -11.95 -18.69 4.70
C HIS A 68 -10.92 -19.39 5.57
N TYR A 69 -11.39 -20.33 6.39
CA TYR A 69 -10.56 -21.12 7.30
C TYR A 69 -10.47 -22.55 6.75
N ILE A 70 -9.25 -23.02 6.49
CA ILE A 70 -8.98 -24.38 6.00
C ILE A 70 -7.92 -25.00 6.93
N GLY A 71 -8.34 -25.90 7.82
CA GLY A 71 -7.45 -26.44 8.83
C GLY A 71 -6.81 -25.33 9.65
N ASN A 72 -5.48 -25.25 9.66
CA ASN A 72 -4.73 -24.20 10.34
C ASN A 72 -4.52 -22.94 9.47
N ALA A 73 -4.87 -23.02 8.20
CA ALA A 73 -4.65 -21.91 7.28
C ALA A 73 -5.86 -20.95 7.25
N THR A 74 -5.57 -19.68 7.05
CA THR A 74 -6.56 -18.64 6.78
C THR A 74 -6.27 -18.06 5.40
N ILE A 75 -7.28 -18.04 4.55
CA ILE A 75 -7.24 -17.46 3.22
C ILE A 75 -8.15 -16.23 3.21
N ASP A 76 -7.61 -15.11 2.80
CA ASP A 76 -8.35 -13.86 2.59
C ASP A 76 -8.43 -13.53 1.11
N GLY A 77 -9.59 -13.12 0.63
CA GLY A 77 -9.79 -12.63 -0.71
C GLY A 77 -10.64 -11.38 -0.69
N GLY A 78 -10.34 -10.42 -1.55
CA GLY A 78 -11.10 -9.19 -1.63
C GLY A 78 -11.18 -8.67 -3.05
N VAL A 79 -12.28 -8.00 -3.36
CA VAL A 79 -12.45 -7.20 -4.56
C VAL A 79 -13.08 -5.88 -4.17
N SER A 80 -12.56 -4.78 -4.71
CA SER A 80 -13.16 -3.47 -4.49
C SER A 80 -13.15 -2.66 -5.78
N TYR A 81 -14.19 -1.87 -5.96
CA TYR A 81 -14.30 -0.89 -7.02
C TYR A 81 -14.41 0.50 -6.42
N GLN A 82 -13.51 1.39 -6.86
CA GLN A 82 -13.50 2.81 -6.50
C GLN A 82 -13.82 3.65 -7.71
N ARG A 83 -14.65 4.68 -7.51
CA ARG A 83 -14.95 5.68 -8.53
C ARG A 83 -14.79 7.08 -7.98
N GLY A 84 -13.92 7.85 -8.62
CA GLY A 84 -13.79 9.30 -8.39
C GLY A 84 -15.03 10.06 -8.85
N THR A 85 -15.42 11.07 -8.09
CA THR A 85 -16.62 11.88 -8.31
C THR A 85 -16.29 13.36 -8.26
N ARG A 86 -17.30 14.20 -8.53
CA ARG A 86 -17.25 15.65 -8.31
C ARG A 86 -18.08 16.09 -7.09
N TRP A 87 -18.39 15.14 -6.21
CA TRP A 87 -19.16 15.44 -5.00
C TRP A 87 -18.36 16.28 -4.01
N PHE A 88 -19.05 16.97 -3.12
CA PHE A 88 -18.46 17.73 -2.03
C PHE A 88 -17.45 18.80 -2.46
N GLY A 89 -17.64 19.39 -3.66
CA GLY A 89 -16.75 20.40 -4.19
C GLY A 89 -15.40 19.86 -4.67
N ALA A 90 -15.36 18.58 -5.08
CA ALA A 90 -14.18 18.01 -5.70
C ALA A 90 -13.85 18.71 -7.00
N MET A 91 -12.56 18.97 -7.20
CA MET A 91 -12.01 19.70 -8.34
C MET A 91 -11.59 18.74 -9.45
N PRO A 92 -11.57 19.19 -10.71
CA PRO A 92 -10.84 18.49 -11.77
C PRO A 92 -9.37 18.29 -11.38
N ALA A 93 -8.73 17.26 -11.91
CA ALA A 93 -7.29 17.12 -11.77
C ALA A 93 -6.58 18.27 -12.54
N TYR A 94 -5.38 18.63 -12.07
CA TYR A 94 -4.57 19.63 -12.78
C TYR A 94 -4.35 19.25 -14.23
N GLU A 95 -4.07 17.98 -14.46
CA GLU A 95 -3.85 17.37 -15.76
C GLU A 95 -5.08 17.51 -16.70
N GLU A 96 -6.30 17.47 -16.14
CA GLU A 96 -7.54 17.68 -16.89
C GLU A 96 -7.73 19.16 -17.33
N GLN A 97 -7.07 20.09 -16.66
CA GLN A 97 -7.31 21.53 -16.84
C GLN A 97 -6.24 22.22 -17.68
N TYR A 98 -4.98 21.79 -17.53
CA TYR A 98 -3.84 22.59 -17.96
C TYR A 98 -2.83 21.84 -18.84
N GLU A 99 -2.94 20.54 -19.01
CA GLU A 99 -2.00 19.75 -19.78
C GLU A 99 -2.63 19.15 -21.03
N ASP A 100 -2.31 19.71 -22.19
CA ASP A 100 -2.70 19.13 -23.47
C ASP A 100 -1.99 17.79 -23.69
N GLY A 101 -2.77 16.73 -23.92
CA GLY A 101 -2.26 15.38 -24.17
C GLY A 101 -2.15 14.49 -22.92
N TYR A 102 -2.49 14.99 -21.73
CA TYR A 102 -2.60 14.20 -20.52
C TYR A 102 -4.04 13.80 -20.26
N ASP A 103 -4.26 12.48 -20.21
CA ASP A 103 -5.59 11.91 -19.98
C ASP A 103 -5.89 11.61 -18.50
N ALA A 104 -4.97 11.94 -17.56
CA ALA A 104 -5.16 11.63 -16.14
C ALA A 104 -6.34 12.38 -15.56
N THR A 105 -7.23 11.66 -14.89
CA THR A 105 -8.49 12.21 -14.40
C THR A 105 -8.72 11.91 -12.91
N ALA A 106 -9.29 12.88 -12.19
CA ALA A 106 -9.80 12.68 -10.85
C ALA A 106 -11.11 11.86 -10.80
N LYS A 107 -11.73 11.57 -11.94
CA LYS A 107 -12.85 10.62 -12.07
C LYS A 107 -12.36 9.19 -12.25
N SER A 108 -11.41 8.78 -11.41
CA SER A 108 -10.77 7.47 -11.46
C SER A 108 -11.77 6.33 -11.43
N LYS A 109 -11.47 5.24 -12.14
CA LYS A 109 -12.21 3.97 -12.10
C LYS A 109 -11.21 2.87 -11.81
N ILE A 110 -11.15 2.44 -10.56
CA ILE A 110 -10.14 1.52 -10.06
C ILE A 110 -10.81 0.25 -9.57
N LEU A 111 -10.37 -0.88 -10.11
CA LEU A 111 -10.70 -2.20 -9.62
C LEU A 111 -9.47 -2.78 -8.91
N THR A 112 -9.63 -3.17 -7.66
CA THR A 112 -8.56 -3.75 -6.85
C THR A 112 -8.93 -5.16 -6.40
N TRP A 113 -8.02 -6.10 -6.61
CA TRP A 113 -8.08 -7.46 -6.09
C TRP A 113 -7.04 -7.64 -5.01
N THR A 114 -7.41 -8.32 -3.94
CA THR A 114 -6.49 -8.70 -2.88
C THR A 114 -6.60 -10.18 -2.59
N ALA A 115 -5.49 -10.81 -2.26
CA ALA A 115 -5.47 -12.17 -1.74
C ALA A 115 -4.44 -12.26 -0.61
N GLY A 116 -4.77 -13.00 0.42
CA GLY A 116 -3.91 -13.24 1.56
C GLY A 116 -3.92 -14.71 1.94
N LEU A 117 -2.80 -15.20 2.41
CA LEU A 117 -2.64 -16.52 3.01
C LEU A 117 -1.86 -16.37 4.30
N ASN A 118 -2.37 -16.97 5.36
CA ASN A 118 -1.65 -17.15 6.61
C ASN A 118 -1.71 -18.64 6.97
N TRP A 119 -0.57 -19.29 6.91
CA TRP A 119 -0.47 -20.73 7.12
C TRP A 119 0.58 -21.07 8.19
N PRO A 120 0.17 -21.27 9.44
CA PRO A 120 1.02 -21.83 10.47
C PRO A 120 1.19 -23.34 10.25
N PHE A 121 2.42 -23.82 10.37
CA PHE A 121 2.76 -25.24 10.24
C PHE A 121 3.96 -25.58 11.11
N ALA A 122 4.12 -26.87 11.40
CA ALA A 122 5.27 -27.38 12.13
C ALA A 122 6.13 -28.26 11.24
N LEU A 123 7.44 -28.16 11.41
CA LEU A 123 8.41 -29.04 10.80
C LEU A 123 9.32 -29.62 11.90
N GLY A 124 9.13 -30.90 12.21
CA GLY A 124 9.70 -31.49 13.41
C GLY A 124 9.18 -30.78 14.67
N ASN A 125 10.09 -30.33 15.51
CA ASN A 125 9.77 -29.61 16.77
C ASN A 125 9.77 -28.08 16.59
N GLN A 126 9.82 -27.58 15.37
CA GLN A 126 9.88 -26.16 15.07
C GLN A 126 8.58 -25.68 14.45
N ASN A 127 8.11 -24.51 14.88
CA ASN A 127 6.91 -23.88 14.37
C ASN A 127 7.28 -22.77 13.38
N PHE A 128 6.60 -22.79 12.25
CA PHE A 128 6.74 -21.82 11.17
C PHE A 128 5.40 -21.21 10.83
N ARG A 129 5.44 -20.06 10.18
CA ARG A 129 4.27 -19.42 9.62
C ARG A 129 4.64 -18.83 8.27
N TYR A 130 3.96 -19.29 7.23
CA TYR A 130 4.06 -18.69 5.91
C TYR A 130 2.92 -17.67 5.73
N GLN A 131 3.26 -16.47 5.27
CA GLN A 131 2.32 -15.41 4.97
C GLN A 131 2.56 -14.92 3.55
N MET A 132 1.48 -14.78 2.79
CA MET A 132 1.49 -14.18 1.46
C MET A 132 0.44 -13.09 1.41
N ASN A 133 0.80 -11.93 0.85
CA ASN A 133 -0.12 -10.84 0.54
C ASN A 133 0.03 -10.48 -0.94
N TYR A 134 -1.07 -10.46 -1.65
CA TYR A 134 -1.14 -10.09 -3.05
C TYR A 134 -2.12 -8.95 -3.23
N LEU A 135 -1.76 -7.97 -4.05
CA LEU A 135 -2.64 -6.91 -4.50
C LEU A 135 -2.47 -6.70 -5.99
N ARG A 136 -3.59 -6.54 -6.70
CA ARG A 136 -3.62 -6.12 -8.09
C ARG A 136 -4.56 -4.95 -8.27
N GLN A 137 -4.07 -3.88 -8.88
CA GLN A 137 -4.83 -2.70 -9.26
C GLN A 137 -4.98 -2.65 -10.78
N MET A 138 -6.20 -2.42 -11.24
CA MET A 138 -6.55 -2.19 -12.64
C MET A 138 -7.37 -0.92 -12.74
N SER A 139 -7.13 -0.12 -13.77
CA SER A 139 -7.90 1.08 -14.04
C SER A 139 -8.27 1.16 -15.51
N THR A 140 -9.51 1.56 -15.80
CA THR A 140 -9.94 1.85 -17.18
C THR A 140 -9.70 3.31 -17.55
N THR A 141 -9.21 4.11 -16.60
CA THR A 141 -8.87 5.53 -16.79
C THR A 141 -7.41 5.74 -16.40
N PRO A 142 -6.68 6.64 -17.07
CA PRO A 142 -5.39 7.11 -16.59
C PRO A 142 -5.56 7.78 -15.23
N LEU A 143 -4.73 7.38 -14.26
CA LEU A 143 -4.84 7.84 -12.90
C LEU A 143 -3.88 8.98 -12.61
N THR A 144 -4.34 9.92 -11.81
CA THR A 144 -3.46 10.91 -11.19
C THR A 144 -2.52 10.24 -10.19
N SER A 145 -1.36 10.82 -9.97
CA SER A 145 -0.29 10.27 -9.12
C SER A 145 -0.76 9.75 -7.75
N PRO A 146 -1.68 10.42 -7.02
CA PRO A 146 -2.16 9.90 -5.72
C PRO A 146 -3.00 8.61 -5.80
N ASP A 147 -3.55 8.29 -6.97
CA ASP A 147 -4.38 7.09 -7.19
C ASP A 147 -3.60 5.95 -7.86
N GLN A 148 -2.37 6.21 -8.32
CA GLN A 148 -1.51 5.20 -8.93
C GLN A 148 -1.01 4.19 -7.90
N LEU A 149 -0.81 2.95 -8.34
CA LEU A 149 -0.11 1.96 -7.54
C LEU A 149 1.39 2.24 -7.57
N ALA A 150 1.97 2.44 -6.42
CA ALA A 150 3.41 2.63 -6.22
C ALA A 150 4.04 1.40 -5.59
N ILE A 151 5.11 0.87 -6.20
CA ILE A 151 5.92 -0.22 -5.67
C ILE A 151 7.33 0.24 -5.33
N GLY A 152 8.01 -0.43 -4.39
CA GLY A 152 9.35 -0.09 -3.94
C GLY A 152 9.38 0.67 -2.62
N ASN A 153 8.54 0.27 -1.67
CA ASN A 153 8.50 0.78 -0.31
C ASN A 153 8.18 -0.35 0.69
N ARG A 154 8.24 -0.06 1.98
CA ARG A 154 8.00 -1.05 3.05
C ARG A 154 6.61 -1.71 3.02
N TRP A 155 5.65 -1.13 2.31
CA TRP A 155 4.26 -1.60 2.28
C TRP A 155 3.92 -2.44 1.04
N THR A 156 4.74 -2.36 0.00
CA THR A 156 4.50 -3.04 -1.28
C THR A 156 5.61 -4.03 -1.61
N VAL A 157 6.72 -3.59 -2.20
CA VAL A 157 7.91 -4.41 -2.43
C VAL A 157 8.98 -3.94 -1.44
N ARG A 158 9.21 -4.73 -0.39
CA ARG A 158 10.16 -4.41 0.68
C ARG A 158 11.59 -4.55 0.17
N GLY A 159 12.56 -3.96 0.86
CA GLY A 159 13.97 -3.97 0.48
C GLY A 159 14.42 -2.71 -0.26
N PHE A 160 13.53 -1.72 -0.39
CA PHE A 160 13.80 -0.41 -0.96
C PHE A 160 13.58 0.68 0.10
N ASP A 161 14.34 1.79 0.00
CA ASP A 161 14.26 2.91 0.95
C ASP A 161 12.94 3.69 0.87
N GLY A 162 12.23 3.58 -0.25
CA GLY A 162 10.97 4.28 -0.49
C GLY A 162 11.12 5.73 -0.94
N GLU A 163 12.34 6.26 -1.08
CA GLU A 163 12.56 7.60 -1.63
C GLU A 163 12.15 7.69 -3.10
N ARG A 164 12.34 6.60 -3.82
CA ARG A 164 11.85 6.42 -5.20
C ARG A 164 10.97 5.20 -5.29
N THR A 165 9.89 5.34 -6.04
CA THR A 165 8.96 4.26 -6.34
C THR A 165 8.71 4.17 -7.84
N LEU A 166 8.30 3.01 -8.31
CA LEU A 166 7.69 2.87 -9.62
C LEU A 166 6.17 2.93 -9.44
N SER A 167 5.53 3.87 -10.13
CA SER A 167 4.09 4.11 -9.99
C SER A 167 3.41 4.12 -11.35
N ALA A 168 2.25 3.47 -11.46
CA ALA A 168 1.43 3.49 -12.65
C ALA A 168 -0.05 3.21 -12.34
N SER A 169 -0.92 3.38 -13.35
CA SER A 169 -2.36 3.15 -13.22
C SER A 169 -2.72 1.69 -13.01
N HIS A 170 -1.90 0.76 -13.52
CA HIS A 170 -2.05 -0.68 -13.37
C HIS A 170 -0.84 -1.26 -12.66
N GLY A 171 -1.05 -2.32 -11.92
CA GLY A 171 0.07 -3.04 -11.34
C GLY A 171 -0.39 -4.10 -10.35
N TRP A 172 0.59 -4.82 -9.84
CA TRP A 172 0.40 -5.82 -8.81
C TRP A 172 1.69 -6.01 -8.01
N TYR A 173 1.54 -6.51 -6.83
CA TYR A 173 2.67 -6.99 -6.06
C TYR A 173 2.29 -8.21 -5.23
N VAL A 174 3.28 -8.98 -4.88
CA VAL A 174 3.18 -10.08 -3.92
C VAL A 174 4.29 -9.95 -2.88
N GLN A 175 3.90 -10.06 -1.62
CA GLN A 175 4.81 -10.14 -0.48
C GLN A 175 4.76 -11.57 0.06
N ASN A 176 5.91 -12.19 0.21
CA ASN A 176 6.03 -13.50 0.83
C ASN A 176 6.89 -13.39 2.08
N THR A 177 6.45 -14.02 3.15
CA THR A 177 7.18 -14.03 4.43
C THR A 177 7.10 -15.42 5.05
N LEU A 178 8.26 -15.96 5.35
CA LEU A 178 8.40 -17.18 6.15
C LEU A 178 8.93 -16.78 7.53
N ALA A 179 8.14 -16.99 8.54
CA ALA A 179 8.50 -16.70 9.92
C ALA A 179 8.76 -18.00 10.69
N TRP A 180 9.79 -18.00 11.48
CA TRP A 180 10.13 -19.07 12.43
C TRP A 180 9.89 -18.58 13.85
N GLN A 181 9.08 -19.32 14.60
CA GLN A 181 8.92 -19.09 16.02
C GLN A 181 10.19 -19.50 16.76
N THR A 182 10.87 -18.52 17.33
CA THR A 182 12.09 -18.78 18.09
C THR A 182 11.77 -19.49 19.42
N PRO A 183 12.77 -20.11 20.09
CA PRO A 183 12.56 -20.65 21.43
C PRO A 183 12.17 -19.62 22.49
N LEU A 184 12.40 -18.34 22.23
CA LEU A 184 11.94 -17.25 23.10
C LEU A 184 10.43 -17.03 22.91
N PRO A 185 9.65 -16.94 23.98
CA PRO A 185 8.21 -16.74 23.88
C PRO A 185 7.86 -15.47 23.09
N GLU A 186 6.86 -15.60 22.21
CA GLU A 186 6.31 -14.50 21.41
C GLU A 186 7.31 -13.78 20.49
N GLN A 187 8.44 -14.42 20.16
CA GLN A 187 9.46 -13.87 19.26
C GLN A 187 9.52 -14.67 17.97
N GLU A 188 9.53 -13.97 16.84
CA GLU A 188 9.64 -14.58 15.50
C GLU A 188 10.80 -13.94 14.73
N PHE A 189 11.64 -14.78 14.15
CA PHE A 189 12.55 -14.38 13.09
C PHE A 189 11.87 -14.64 11.74
N TYR A 190 11.98 -13.71 10.80
CA TYR A 190 11.37 -13.90 9.48
C TYR A 190 12.30 -13.52 8.32
N LEU A 191 12.06 -14.18 7.21
CA LEU A 191 12.61 -13.87 5.91
C LEU A 191 11.48 -13.58 4.94
N GLY A 192 11.69 -12.62 4.06
CA GLY A 192 10.70 -12.27 3.05
C GLY A 192 11.34 -12.03 1.69
N ALA A 193 10.57 -12.34 0.65
CA ALA A 193 10.91 -12.05 -0.73
C ALA A 193 9.66 -11.52 -1.44
N ASP A 194 9.80 -10.32 -1.99
CA ASP A 194 8.69 -9.60 -2.59
C ASP A 194 8.98 -9.30 -4.06
N TYR A 195 7.92 -9.28 -4.85
CA TYR A 195 7.98 -8.90 -6.25
C TYR A 195 6.79 -8.02 -6.61
N GLY A 196 6.99 -7.07 -7.50
CA GLY A 196 5.91 -6.23 -8.01
C GLY A 196 6.20 -5.71 -9.41
N GLU A 197 5.13 -5.44 -10.11
CA GLU A 197 5.16 -4.91 -11.46
C GLU A 197 4.10 -3.84 -11.65
N VAL A 198 4.47 -2.74 -12.32
CA VAL A 198 3.58 -1.64 -12.66
C VAL A 198 3.66 -1.33 -14.15
N GLY A 199 2.56 -0.83 -14.71
CA GLY A 199 2.48 -0.51 -16.13
C GLY A 199 1.11 0.02 -16.51
N GLY A 200 0.83 0.04 -17.82
CA GLY A 200 -0.40 0.55 -18.38
C GLY A 200 -0.19 1.86 -19.12
N ARG A 201 -1.27 2.52 -19.52
CA ARG A 201 -1.23 3.87 -20.04
C ARG A 201 -0.66 4.77 -18.95
N SER A 202 0.54 5.22 -19.15
CA SER A 202 1.15 6.18 -18.26
C SER A 202 0.61 7.56 -18.60
N ASP A 203 0.64 8.40 -17.65
CA ASP A 203 0.52 9.84 -17.72
C ASP A 203 1.67 10.52 -18.50
N GLY A 204 2.30 9.85 -19.48
CA GLY A 204 3.46 10.36 -20.21
C GLY A 204 4.77 10.33 -19.43
N SER A 205 4.76 9.97 -18.16
CA SER A 205 5.99 9.75 -17.42
C SER A 205 6.69 8.50 -17.96
N THR A 206 7.95 8.64 -18.33
CA THR A 206 8.79 7.52 -18.71
C THR A 206 9.15 6.71 -17.47
N LEU A 207 8.51 5.57 -17.27
CA LEU A 207 8.92 4.61 -16.26
C LEU A 207 10.36 4.16 -16.56
N LEU A 208 11.24 4.25 -15.58
CA LEU A 208 12.62 3.70 -15.68
C LEU A 208 12.63 2.19 -15.92
N GLY A 209 11.53 1.52 -15.59
CA GLY A 209 11.29 0.11 -15.74
C GLY A 209 9.96 -0.25 -15.13
N ARG A 210 9.60 -1.54 -15.13
CA ARG A 210 8.26 -1.98 -14.73
C ARG A 210 8.22 -2.84 -13.49
N HIS A 211 9.34 -3.45 -13.08
CA HIS A 211 9.37 -4.42 -11.98
C HIS A 211 10.42 -4.10 -10.94
N LEU A 212 10.14 -4.50 -9.73
CA LEU A 212 11.04 -4.50 -8.59
C LEU A 212 10.93 -5.85 -7.86
N ALA A 213 12.07 -6.35 -7.38
CA ALA A 213 12.11 -7.46 -6.44
C ALA A 213 12.99 -7.09 -5.25
N GLY A 214 12.56 -7.43 -4.05
CA GLY A 214 13.28 -7.12 -2.83
C GLY A 214 13.26 -8.26 -1.82
N GLY A 215 14.28 -8.29 -0.98
CA GLY A 215 14.41 -9.23 0.13
C GLY A 215 14.39 -8.52 1.46
N VAL A 216 13.90 -9.18 2.48
CA VAL A 216 13.85 -8.65 3.84
C VAL A 216 14.10 -9.76 4.85
N ALA A 217 14.83 -9.43 5.92
CA ALA A 217 14.98 -10.27 7.10
C ALA A 217 14.70 -9.45 8.35
N GLY A 218 14.02 -10.01 9.33
CA GLY A 218 13.65 -9.25 10.51
C GLY A 218 13.34 -10.11 11.72
N LEU A 219 13.25 -9.44 12.85
CA LEU A 219 12.83 -9.97 14.13
C LEU A 219 11.63 -9.17 14.62
N ARG A 220 10.56 -9.85 14.98
CA ARG A 220 9.37 -9.23 15.56
C ARG A 220 8.86 -10.02 16.75
N GLY A 221 8.19 -9.35 17.64
CA GLY A 221 7.61 -10.02 18.80
C GLY A 221 6.91 -9.08 19.75
N ASN A 222 6.44 -9.70 20.83
CA ASN A 222 5.81 -9.02 21.94
C ASN A 222 6.63 -9.22 23.22
N ILE A 223 6.68 -8.18 24.03
CA ILE A 223 7.18 -8.24 25.40
C ILE A 223 5.98 -8.00 26.30
N SER A 224 5.22 -9.08 26.55
CA SER A 224 3.93 -9.03 27.24
C SER A 224 4.02 -8.35 28.61
N ALA A 225 5.13 -8.52 29.33
CA ALA A 225 5.36 -7.86 30.62
C ALA A 225 5.38 -6.33 30.55
N LEU A 226 5.66 -5.77 29.38
CA LEU A 226 5.72 -4.32 29.13
C LEU A 226 4.57 -3.81 28.26
N GLY A 227 3.69 -4.70 27.76
CA GLY A 227 2.68 -4.33 26.76
C GLY A 227 3.29 -3.82 25.46
N LEU A 228 4.50 -4.24 25.10
CA LEU A 228 5.28 -3.70 24.00
C LEU A 228 5.35 -4.71 22.86
N SER A 229 5.00 -4.27 21.66
CA SER A 229 5.20 -5.00 20.40
C SER A 229 6.24 -4.30 19.55
N TYR A 230 7.11 -5.06 18.91
CA TYR A 230 8.14 -4.50 18.04
C TYR A 230 8.31 -5.31 16.76
N ASP A 231 8.83 -4.65 15.73
CA ASP A 231 9.29 -5.24 14.47
C ASP A 231 10.51 -4.45 13.99
N ALA A 232 11.63 -5.14 13.84
CA ALA A 232 12.87 -4.58 13.33
C ALA A 232 13.34 -5.41 12.12
N PHE A 233 13.64 -4.77 11.01
CA PHE A 233 14.04 -5.47 9.80
C PHE A 233 15.14 -4.74 9.02
N GLY A 234 15.89 -5.51 8.26
CA GLY A 234 16.77 -5.05 7.20
C GLY A 234 16.31 -5.60 5.86
N GLY A 235 16.43 -4.81 4.81
CA GLY A 235 16.04 -5.19 3.47
C GLY A 235 17.05 -4.77 2.42
N THR A 236 17.03 -5.47 1.28
CA THR A 236 17.91 -5.20 0.14
C THR A 236 17.17 -5.37 -1.19
N PRO A 237 17.44 -4.51 -2.19
CA PRO A 237 16.96 -4.73 -3.54
C PRO A 237 17.57 -6.01 -4.15
N LEU A 238 16.73 -6.93 -4.65
CA LEU A 238 17.17 -8.13 -5.37
C LEU A 238 17.20 -7.91 -6.88
N SER A 239 16.24 -7.13 -7.40
CA SER A 239 16.18 -6.73 -8.80
C SER A 239 15.54 -5.36 -8.94
N LYS A 240 16.16 -4.52 -9.77
CA LYS A 240 15.66 -3.17 -10.07
C LYS A 240 16.07 -2.75 -11.47
N PRO A 241 15.36 -1.82 -12.12
CA PRO A 241 15.74 -1.27 -13.40
C PRO A 241 17.05 -0.51 -13.34
N HIS A 242 17.76 -0.46 -14.45
CA HIS A 242 18.96 0.36 -14.59
C HIS A 242 18.60 1.84 -14.32
N GLY A 243 19.43 2.53 -13.53
CA GLY A 243 19.19 3.93 -13.16
C GLY A 243 18.20 4.15 -12.00
N PHE A 244 17.56 3.10 -11.49
CA PHE A 244 16.72 3.21 -10.29
C PHE A 244 17.61 3.37 -9.05
N LYS A 245 17.63 4.58 -8.51
CA LYS A 245 18.42 4.93 -7.33
C LYS A 245 17.68 4.49 -6.07
N THR A 246 18.34 3.75 -5.22
CA THR A 246 17.89 3.31 -3.90
C THR A 246 19.13 2.85 -3.13
N ASP A 247 19.06 2.89 -1.82
CA ASP A 247 20.11 2.34 -0.97
C ASP A 247 20.26 0.84 -1.17
N SER A 248 21.48 0.34 -1.01
CA SER A 248 21.78 -1.09 -1.13
C SER A 248 21.21 -1.91 0.03
N VAL A 249 21.06 -1.29 1.20
CA VAL A 249 20.45 -1.89 2.40
C VAL A 249 19.59 -0.83 3.07
N THR A 250 18.38 -1.22 3.43
CA THR A 250 17.45 -0.38 4.18
C THR A 250 17.15 -1.02 5.52
N PHE A 251 17.00 -0.21 6.55
CA PHE A 251 16.59 -0.66 7.87
C PHE A 251 15.30 0.02 8.27
N GLY A 252 14.45 -0.72 8.98
CA GLY A 252 13.25 -0.17 9.54
C GLY A 252 12.92 -0.80 10.88
N PHE A 253 12.22 -0.05 11.71
CA PHE A 253 11.67 -0.57 12.95
C PHE A 253 10.32 0.06 13.22
N SER A 254 9.49 -0.65 13.96
CA SER A 254 8.27 -0.13 14.55
C SER A 254 8.15 -0.64 15.99
N VAL A 255 7.65 0.22 16.84
CA VAL A 255 7.37 -0.12 18.23
C VAL A 255 5.98 0.40 18.56
N SER A 256 5.16 -0.45 19.14
CA SER A 256 3.84 -0.07 19.66
C SER A 256 3.72 -0.49 21.10
N TRP A 257 3.08 0.34 21.89
CA TRP A 257 2.87 0.11 23.31
C TRP A 257 1.38 0.19 23.62
N GLN A 258 0.91 -0.81 24.36
CA GLN A 258 -0.47 -0.90 24.84
C GLN A 258 -0.45 -1.06 26.37
N TYR A 259 -1.18 -0.23 27.06
CA TYR A 259 -1.35 -0.23 28.50
C TYR A 259 -2.80 -0.59 28.89
#